data_e294e88ae3e40c0292b584c6c8abac60
#
_entry.id   e294e88ae3e40c0292b584c6c8abac60
#
_cell.length_a   1.000
_cell.length_b   1.000
_cell.length_c   1.000
_cell.angle_alpha   90.00
_cell.angle_beta   90.00
_cell.angle_gamma   90.00
#
_symmetry.space_group_name_H-M   'P 1'
#
loop_
_entity.id
_entity.type
_entity.pdbx_description
1 polymer ?
#
loop_
_entity_poly.entity_id
_entity_poly.type
_entity_poly.pdbx_seq_one_letter_code
_entity_poly.pdbx_strand_id
1 'polypeptide(L)'
;MKFDIQNLTWTREPKSCVITQDRIEIVTKPHTDLWQRTYYHFRNDNAPVLQMETEETFFSFVVKTEFSESHHRFDQCGVVLYLDSENWLKGSIEYENEKFQHLGSVVTNKGYSDWATTETD
;
A
#
# COMPACT_ATOMS: atom_id res chain seq x y z
N MET A 1 -9.72 18.99 1.46
CA MET A 1 -10.32 17.71 0.99
C MET A 1 -10.92 16.99 2.18
N LYS A 2 -12.15 16.58 2.05
CA LYS A 2 -12.79 15.76 3.09
C LYS A 2 -12.70 14.29 2.68
N PHE A 3 -12.15 13.48 3.57
CA PHE A 3 -12.09 12.04 3.36
C PHE A 3 -13.47 11.43 3.65
N ASP A 4 -14.11 10.91 2.63
CA ASP A 4 -15.43 10.30 2.72
C ASP A 4 -15.34 8.83 2.35
N ILE A 5 -15.55 7.96 3.32
CA ILE A 5 -15.50 6.51 3.15
C ILE A 5 -16.47 6.01 2.06
N GLN A 6 -17.60 6.69 1.88
CA GLN A 6 -18.58 6.31 0.86
C GLN A 6 -18.12 6.57 -0.56
N ASN A 7 -17.12 7.43 -0.76
CA ASN A 7 -16.57 7.78 -2.07
C ASN A 7 -15.30 6.97 -2.41
N LEU A 8 -14.94 6.01 -1.59
CA LEU A 8 -13.79 5.15 -1.86
C LEU A 8 -14.16 4.02 -2.80
N THR A 9 -13.24 3.70 -3.68
CA THR A 9 -13.38 2.60 -4.63
C THR A 9 -12.16 1.70 -4.58
N TRP A 10 -12.35 0.41 -4.86
CA TRP A 10 -11.27 -0.56 -4.95
C TRP A 10 -10.70 -0.58 -6.36
N THR A 11 -9.37 -0.49 -6.49
CA THR A 11 -8.71 -0.87 -7.75
C THR A 11 -8.81 -2.37 -7.98
N ARG A 12 -8.63 -3.12 -6.90
CA ARG A 12 -8.83 -4.57 -6.86
C ARG A 12 -9.38 -4.92 -5.48
N GLU A 13 -10.38 -5.75 -5.44
CA GLU A 13 -11.00 -6.14 -4.19
C GLU A 13 -10.10 -7.10 -3.40
N PRO A 14 -10.00 -6.93 -2.08
CA PRO A 14 -9.34 -7.89 -1.20
C PRO A 14 -10.18 -9.16 -1.06
N LYS A 15 -9.66 -10.13 -0.32
CA LYS A 15 -10.43 -11.32 0.06
C LYS A 15 -11.69 -10.95 0.84
N SER A 16 -11.56 -10.04 1.78
CA SER A 16 -12.67 -9.46 2.52
C SER A 16 -12.28 -8.12 3.12
N CYS A 17 -13.26 -7.30 3.45
CA CYS A 17 -13.04 -6.05 4.18
C CYS A 17 -14.23 -5.72 5.05
N VAL A 18 -13.96 -5.02 6.15
CA VAL A 18 -14.99 -4.43 7.01
C VAL A 18 -14.68 -2.94 7.12
N ILE A 19 -15.63 -2.11 6.73
CA ILE A 19 -15.50 -0.66 6.76
C ILE A 19 -16.48 -0.12 7.80
N THR A 20 -15.95 0.55 8.81
CA THR A 20 -16.71 1.31 9.80
C THR A 20 -16.38 2.79 9.68
N GLN A 21 -16.97 3.63 10.49
CA GLN A 21 -16.78 5.08 10.43
C GLN A 21 -15.33 5.52 10.66
N ASP A 22 -14.56 4.77 11.45
CA ASP A 22 -13.22 5.14 11.90
C ASP A 22 -12.15 4.07 11.63
N ARG A 23 -12.53 2.95 11.02
CA ARG A 23 -11.63 1.81 10.83
C ARG A 23 -11.96 1.04 9.55
N ILE A 24 -10.91 0.62 8.86
CA ILE A 24 -11.00 -0.26 7.70
C ILE A 24 -10.14 -1.49 7.99
N GLU A 25 -10.77 -2.65 8.05
CA GLU A 25 -10.07 -3.93 8.18
C GLU A 25 -10.05 -4.63 6.83
N ILE A 26 -8.86 -5.01 6.39
CA ILE A 26 -8.65 -5.61 5.07
C ILE A 26 -7.98 -6.96 5.25
N VAL A 27 -8.56 -7.99 4.67
CA VAL A 27 -7.92 -9.30 4.54
C VAL A 27 -7.51 -9.47 3.09
N THR A 28 -6.20 -9.52 2.86
CA THR A 28 -5.64 -9.61 1.51
C THR A 28 -5.67 -11.04 0.98
N LYS A 29 -5.62 -11.17 -0.34
CA LYS A 29 -5.36 -12.46 -1.00
C LYS A 29 -3.86 -12.75 -0.97
N PRO A 30 -3.46 -14.01 -0.97
CA PRO A 30 -2.04 -14.36 -1.04
C PRO A 30 -1.41 -13.93 -2.38
N HIS A 31 -0.10 -13.73 -2.37
CA HIS A 31 0.71 -13.40 -3.55
C HIS A 31 0.31 -12.07 -4.21
N THR A 32 -0.05 -11.08 -3.41
CA THR A 32 -0.36 -9.73 -3.89
C THR A 32 0.73 -8.74 -3.48
N ASP A 33 1.07 -7.82 -4.38
CA ASP A 33 2.04 -6.75 -4.13
C ASP A 33 1.91 -5.64 -5.17
N LEU A 34 2.63 -4.55 -4.93
CA LEU A 34 2.89 -3.50 -5.91
C LEU A 34 4.40 -3.37 -6.05
N TRP A 35 4.94 -3.89 -7.12
CA TRP A 35 6.36 -3.82 -7.47
C TRP A 35 6.54 -3.98 -8.97
N GLN A 36 7.44 -3.19 -9.56
CA GLN A 36 7.70 -3.21 -10.98
C GLN A 36 9.19 -3.41 -11.27
N ARG A 37 9.55 -4.57 -11.80
CA ARG A 37 10.78 -4.96 -12.50
C ARG A 37 12.09 -4.86 -11.72
N THR A 38 12.43 -3.72 -11.14
CA THR A 38 13.76 -3.43 -10.61
C THR A 38 14.24 -4.51 -9.64
N TYR A 39 15.49 -4.93 -9.78
CA TYR A 39 16.18 -5.92 -8.96
C TYR A 39 15.58 -7.33 -9.03
N TYR A 40 14.28 -7.48 -8.82
CA TYR A 40 13.62 -8.78 -8.72
C TYR A 40 13.14 -9.33 -10.08
N HIS A 41 13.12 -8.54 -11.12
CA HIS A 41 12.71 -8.90 -12.49
C HIS A 41 11.24 -9.35 -12.63
N PHE A 42 10.40 -9.13 -11.64
CA PHE A 42 8.96 -9.43 -11.72
C PHE A 42 8.11 -8.16 -11.72
N ARG A 43 6.87 -8.33 -12.12
CA ARG A 43 5.82 -7.32 -12.01
C ARG A 43 4.70 -7.86 -11.14
N ASN A 44 4.38 -7.13 -10.08
CA ASN A 44 3.18 -7.33 -9.29
C ASN A 44 2.40 -6.03 -9.25
N ASP A 45 1.17 -6.07 -9.78
CA ASP A 45 0.25 -4.94 -9.78
C ASP A 45 -1.13 -5.47 -9.39
N ASN A 46 -1.18 -6.20 -8.29
CA ASN A 46 -2.36 -6.95 -7.87
C ASN A 46 -2.74 -6.74 -6.40
N ALA A 47 -2.05 -5.88 -5.68
CA ALA A 47 -2.44 -5.54 -4.31
C ALA A 47 -3.75 -4.77 -4.29
N PRO A 48 -4.62 -4.99 -3.31
CA PRO A 48 -5.84 -4.20 -3.15
C PRO A 48 -5.48 -2.77 -2.72
N VAL A 49 -6.09 -1.81 -3.40
CA VAL A 49 -5.96 -0.40 -3.06
C VAL A 49 -7.35 0.20 -2.98
N LEU A 50 -7.69 0.72 -1.80
CA LEU A 50 -8.91 1.48 -1.59
C LEU A 50 -8.59 2.96 -1.74
N GLN A 51 -9.18 3.61 -2.72
CA GLN A 51 -8.75 4.95 -3.11
C GLN A 51 -9.90 5.86 -3.48
N MET A 52 -9.62 7.14 -3.50
CA MET A 52 -10.47 8.18 -4.05
C MET A 52 -9.66 9.08 -4.99
N GLU A 53 -10.33 9.70 -5.94
CA GLU A 53 -9.72 10.70 -6.79
C GLU A 53 -9.78 12.08 -6.13
N THR A 54 -8.78 12.90 -6.41
CA THR A 54 -8.78 14.31 -6.02
C THR A 54 -8.12 15.17 -7.10
N GLU A 55 -8.67 16.36 -7.29
CA GLU A 55 -8.09 17.41 -8.15
C GLU A 55 -7.35 18.47 -7.32
N GLU A 56 -7.30 18.30 -6.00
CA GLU A 56 -6.62 19.26 -5.14
C GLU A 56 -5.10 19.25 -5.37
N THR A 57 -4.53 20.43 -5.55
CA THR A 57 -3.09 20.61 -5.77
C THR A 57 -2.28 20.45 -4.49
N PHE A 58 -2.86 20.80 -3.37
CA PHE A 58 -2.24 20.71 -2.06
C PHE A 58 -3.16 19.94 -1.12
N PHE A 59 -2.67 18.85 -0.58
CA PHE A 59 -3.40 18.09 0.43
C PHE A 59 -2.44 17.32 1.32
N SER A 60 -2.90 16.97 2.50
CA SER A 60 -2.27 15.97 3.36
C SER A 60 -3.34 15.04 3.90
N PHE A 61 -2.97 13.78 4.08
CA PHE A 61 -3.81 12.84 4.79
C PHE A 61 -2.93 11.96 5.68
N VAL A 62 -3.51 11.51 6.77
CA VAL A 62 -2.82 10.69 7.76
C VAL A 62 -3.61 9.41 7.94
N VAL A 63 -2.91 8.30 7.86
CA VAL A 63 -3.47 6.97 8.10
C VAL A 63 -2.64 6.28 9.16
N LYS A 64 -3.28 5.79 10.19
CA LYS A 64 -2.66 4.85 11.12
C LYS A 64 -2.84 3.45 10.56
N THR A 65 -1.74 2.77 10.32
CA THR A 65 -1.76 1.38 9.84
C THR A 65 -1.40 0.43 10.98
N GLU A 66 -2.13 -0.66 11.05
CA GLU A 66 -1.84 -1.77 11.96
C GLU A 66 -2.00 -3.06 11.15
N PHE A 67 -1.10 -3.98 11.31
CA PHE A 67 -1.29 -5.32 10.80
C PHE A 67 -0.89 -6.33 11.84
N SER A 68 -1.79 -7.27 12.08
CA SER A 68 -1.61 -8.39 12.99
C SER A 68 -1.31 -9.65 12.18
N GLU A 69 -0.67 -10.59 12.82
CA GLU A 69 -0.40 -11.89 12.24
C GLU A 69 0.49 -11.86 10.99
N SER A 70 1.21 -10.78 10.76
CA SER A 70 2.25 -10.73 9.74
C SER A 70 3.36 -11.72 10.07
N HIS A 71 3.68 -12.59 9.15
CA HIS A 71 4.66 -13.64 9.37
C HIS A 71 5.39 -14.04 8.09
N HIS A 72 5.07 -13.38 6.99
CA HIS A 72 5.80 -13.55 5.74
C HIS A 72 6.53 -12.28 5.37
N ARG A 73 7.76 -12.43 4.92
CA ARG A 73 8.53 -11.32 4.39
C ARG A 73 7.72 -10.60 3.30
N PHE A 74 7.73 -9.27 3.36
CA PHE A 74 6.97 -8.37 2.47
C PHE A 74 5.48 -8.23 2.79
N ASP A 75 4.95 -8.91 3.81
CA ASP A 75 3.62 -8.52 4.32
C ASP A 75 3.67 -7.05 4.71
N GLN A 76 2.74 -6.25 4.24
CA GLN A 76 2.82 -4.80 4.39
C GLN A 76 1.47 -4.13 4.41
N CYS A 77 1.44 -2.96 5.01
CA CYS A 77 0.29 -2.08 5.03
C CYS A 77 0.75 -0.64 4.96
N GLY A 78 0.06 0.18 4.19
CA GLY A 78 0.49 1.57 4.03
C GLY A 78 -0.46 2.41 3.19
N VAL A 79 0.11 3.42 2.57
CA VAL A 79 -0.59 4.39 1.75
C VAL A 79 0.00 4.43 0.35
N VAL A 80 -0.80 4.84 -0.62
CA VAL A 80 -0.36 4.94 -2.00
C VAL A 80 -0.95 6.18 -2.66
N LEU A 81 -0.12 6.85 -3.45
CA LEU A 81 -0.56 7.80 -4.47
C LEU A 81 -0.46 7.07 -5.80
N TYR A 82 -1.58 6.76 -6.40
CA TYR A 82 -1.66 5.87 -7.54
C TYR A 82 -2.20 6.61 -8.76
N LEU A 83 -1.41 6.70 -9.80
CA LEU A 83 -1.84 7.26 -11.08
C LEU A 83 -2.26 6.15 -12.05
N ASP A 84 -1.40 5.19 -12.24
CA ASP A 84 -1.63 3.98 -13.04
C ASP A 84 -0.65 2.87 -12.60
N SER A 85 -0.71 1.71 -13.24
CA SER A 85 0.12 0.56 -12.88
C SER A 85 1.62 0.77 -13.01
N GLU A 86 2.02 1.75 -13.80
CA GLU A 86 3.43 2.06 -14.05
C GLU A 86 3.92 3.34 -13.37
N ASN A 87 3.00 4.06 -12.71
CA ASN A 87 3.33 5.34 -12.06
C ASN A 87 2.59 5.47 -10.74
N TRP A 88 3.28 5.25 -9.64
CA TRP A 88 2.73 5.37 -8.30
C TRP A 88 3.84 5.55 -7.26
N LEU A 89 3.45 6.00 -6.10
CA LEU A 89 4.31 6.10 -4.92
C LEU A 89 3.59 5.46 -3.75
N LYS A 90 4.26 4.57 -3.05
CA LYS A 90 3.74 4.00 -1.79
C LYS A 90 4.69 4.24 -0.63
N GLY A 91 4.11 4.37 0.56
CA GLY A 91 4.82 4.31 1.83
C GLY A 91 4.18 3.24 2.69
N SER A 92 4.97 2.34 3.25
CA SER A 92 4.44 1.20 4.00
C SER A 92 5.36 0.77 5.13
N ILE A 93 4.77 0.05 6.08
CA ILE A 93 5.50 -0.79 7.03
C ILE A 93 5.48 -2.19 6.45
N GLU A 94 6.63 -2.79 6.32
CA GLU A 94 6.83 -4.14 5.79
C GLU A 94 7.43 -5.06 6.84
N TYR A 95 6.84 -6.24 6.99
CA TYR A 95 7.37 -7.27 7.85
C TYR A 95 8.67 -7.84 7.27
N GLU A 96 9.71 -7.89 8.05
CA GLU A 96 10.97 -8.56 7.68
C GLU A 96 11.13 -9.87 8.44
N ASN A 97 11.10 -9.79 9.76
CA ASN A 97 11.21 -10.94 10.64
C ASN A 97 10.68 -10.59 12.05
N GLU A 98 10.82 -11.51 12.99
CA GLU A 98 10.33 -11.32 14.37
C GLU A 98 11.04 -10.22 15.16
N LYS A 99 12.15 -9.71 14.66
CA LYS A 99 12.96 -8.72 15.39
C LYS A 99 12.70 -7.30 14.92
N PHE A 100 12.40 -7.11 13.65
CA PHE A 100 12.22 -5.77 13.09
C PHE A 100 11.35 -5.78 11.83
N GLN A 101 10.93 -4.58 11.49
CA GLN A 101 10.18 -4.28 10.28
C GLN A 101 10.93 -3.22 9.49
N HIS A 102 10.52 -3.00 8.27
CA HIS A 102 11.01 -1.89 7.46
C HIS A 102 9.94 -0.81 7.33
N LEU A 103 10.31 0.42 7.60
CA LEU A 103 9.57 1.57 7.10
C LEU A 103 10.14 1.92 5.74
N GLY A 104 9.34 1.80 4.72
CA GLY A 104 9.81 1.94 3.35
C GLY A 104 8.96 2.85 2.49
N SER A 105 9.58 3.33 1.44
CA SER A 105 8.87 4.00 0.34
C SER A 105 9.33 3.41 -0.99
N VAL A 106 8.39 3.31 -1.92
CA VAL A 106 8.66 2.87 -3.28
C VAL A 106 8.10 3.90 -4.24
N VAL A 107 8.94 4.39 -5.12
CA VAL A 107 8.52 5.20 -6.25
C VAL A 107 8.61 4.35 -7.50
N THR A 108 7.51 4.22 -8.20
CA THR A 108 7.47 3.54 -9.50
C THR A 108 7.23 4.58 -10.58
N ASN A 109 8.17 4.66 -11.50
CA ASN A 109 8.16 5.62 -12.58
C ASN A 109 8.38 4.90 -13.90
N LYS A 110 7.40 5.02 -14.82
CA LYS A 110 7.44 4.37 -16.13
C LYS A 110 7.73 2.86 -16.03
N GLY A 111 7.15 2.22 -15.03
CA GLY A 111 7.23 0.78 -14.85
C GLY A 111 8.50 0.26 -14.18
N TYR A 112 9.27 1.13 -13.51
CA TYR A 112 10.44 0.73 -12.75
C TYR A 112 10.35 1.27 -11.33
N SER A 113 10.49 0.38 -10.35
CA SER A 113 10.40 0.71 -8.93
C SER A 113 11.76 1.03 -8.32
N ASP A 114 11.78 2.01 -7.44
CA ASP A 114 12.92 2.38 -6.63
C ASP A 114 12.52 2.37 -5.16
N TRP A 115 13.24 1.65 -4.33
CA TRP A 115 12.89 1.36 -2.95
C TRP A 115 13.90 1.95 -1.97
N ALA A 116 13.41 2.77 -1.05
CA ALA A 116 14.18 3.26 0.09
C ALA A 116 13.57 2.68 1.36
N THR A 117 14.43 2.23 2.28
CA THR A 117 13.96 1.53 3.48
C THR A 117 14.85 1.83 4.68
N THR A 118 14.25 1.82 5.86
CA THR A 118 14.95 1.88 7.14
C THR A 118 14.32 0.88 8.11
N GLU A 119 15.14 0.31 8.97
CA GLU A 119 14.67 -0.60 9.99
C GLU A 119 13.90 0.15 11.08
N THR A 120 12.87 -0.46 11.60
CA THR A 120 12.07 0.04 12.70
C THR A 120 11.56 -1.13 13.56
N ASP A 121 11.27 -0.82 14.81
CA ASP A 121 10.74 -1.82 15.75
C ASP A 121 9.31 -2.26 15.42
#